data_fd8d329e4ad97c018f2810e4e0f886ae
#
_entry.id   fd8d329e4ad97c018f2810e4e0f886ae
#
_cell.length_a   1.000
_cell.length_b   1.000
_cell.length_c   1.000
_cell.angle_alpha   90.00
_cell.angle_beta   90.00
_cell.angle_gamma   90.00
#
_symmetry.space_group_name_H-M   'P 1'
#
loop_
_entity.id
_entity.type
_entity.pdbx_description
1 polymer ?
#
loop_
_entity_poly.entity_id
_entity_poly.type
_entity_poly.pdbx_seq_one_letter_code
_entity_poly.pdbx_strand_id
1 'polypeptide(L)'
;MPPTFTPYRPGSPRPLTPHTKVEEELHDVAGIDYDRVIIKRNPSVPVLYEEALTHEAGTVVSSAGALCSYSGKKTGRSPKDKRIVEEETSKDDIWISERVFMINRERAVDYLNTTERLYVFDGFAGWDPKYRKKIRVVASRAYHILFMHNMLIRPTEEELEDFGTPDFTIFNAGSFPANRYTTGMTSTTSVAINFKRHEMVILGSEYAGEMKKGVSNKGLGMRWVFTVMHYLMPKAGVLSLHSSANEGPNGDVSLFFGLSGTGKTTLSADPNRGLIGDDEHCWSDTGIFNIEGGCYAKCIDLSAEKEPDIFNAIRFGSVLENVVLDEDTRVVDYTDDGLTENTRCAYPINFIPNAKLPCLGGHPKNIILLTCDAFGVLPPVSKLTSAQVMYHFISGYTTKIPGTEDGVVEPQATFSACFGAPFLVLHPQKYASMLAEKIQNHKADAWLINTGWVGGKAGTAKRCPLKYTRAILDAIHSGELANANYETFEVFGLQIPTSATGVPDELLHPRKAWQGSPSEFQDSLNAVAQMFNENFSTYADQATAEVLAAAPKVAVA
;
A
#
# COMPACT_ATOMS: atom_id res chain seq x y z
N MET A 1 45.63 15.41 2.73
CA MET A 1 45.25 16.33 3.81
C MET A 1 43.75 16.25 3.96
N PRO A 2 43.18 16.10 5.17
CA PRO A 2 41.73 16.15 5.33
C PRO A 2 41.24 17.55 4.96
N PRO A 3 40.03 17.69 4.38
CA PRO A 3 39.46 18.99 4.05
C PRO A 3 39.28 19.80 5.34
N THR A 4 39.79 21.02 5.34
CA THR A 4 39.62 21.99 6.44
C THR A 4 38.18 22.47 6.44
N PHE A 5 37.43 22.07 7.46
CA PHE A 5 36.10 22.63 7.76
C PHE A 5 36.24 24.11 8.11
N THR A 6 35.72 24.96 7.27
CA THR A 6 35.51 26.38 7.63
C THR A 6 34.09 26.49 8.20
N PRO A 7 33.92 26.85 9.48
CA PRO A 7 32.58 26.99 10.06
C PRO A 7 31.85 28.16 9.38
N TYR A 8 30.63 27.92 8.92
CA TYR A 8 29.73 28.94 8.40
C TYR A 8 29.41 30.00 9.49
N ARG A 9 29.67 31.28 9.20
CA ARG A 9 29.22 32.40 10.02
C ARG A 9 27.88 32.90 9.50
N PRO A 10 26.78 32.88 10.32
CA PRO A 10 25.52 33.51 9.94
C PRO A 10 25.74 34.99 9.60
N GLY A 11 25.28 35.44 8.44
CA GLY A 11 25.36 36.82 7.98
C GLY A 11 26.46 37.14 6.95
N SER A 12 27.29 36.18 6.54
CA SER A 12 28.16 36.35 5.37
C SER A 12 27.34 36.20 4.07
N PRO A 13 27.54 37.05 3.05
CA PRO A 13 26.95 36.80 1.74
C PRO A 13 27.40 35.44 1.23
N ARG A 14 26.47 34.62 0.70
CA ARG A 14 26.82 33.35 0.10
C ARG A 14 27.83 33.58 -1.03
N PRO A 15 28.87 32.71 -1.16
CA PRO A 15 29.62 32.69 -2.41
C PRO A 15 28.64 32.44 -3.55
N LEU A 16 28.74 33.21 -4.62
CA LEU A 16 28.00 32.98 -5.87
C LEU A 16 28.50 31.65 -6.47
N THR A 17 27.97 30.54 -5.98
CA THR A 17 28.11 29.24 -6.64
C THR A 17 27.13 29.24 -7.81
N PRO A 18 27.51 28.74 -8.99
CA PRO A 18 26.58 28.57 -10.10
C PRO A 18 25.38 27.75 -9.62
N HIS A 19 24.17 28.20 -9.97
CA HIS A 19 22.94 27.48 -9.63
C HIS A 19 22.97 26.10 -10.26
N THR A 20 22.42 25.12 -9.55
CA THR A 20 22.29 23.78 -10.09
C THR A 20 21.10 23.73 -11.07
N LYS A 21 21.18 22.87 -12.06
CA LYS A 21 20.07 22.64 -13.02
C LYS A 21 18.73 22.37 -12.33
N VAL A 22 18.75 21.76 -11.13
CA VAL A 22 17.53 21.48 -10.35
C VAL A 22 16.98 22.74 -9.69
N GLU A 23 17.83 23.65 -9.23
CA GLU A 23 17.41 24.95 -8.69
C GLU A 23 16.74 25.77 -9.79
N GLU A 24 17.31 25.83 -10.98
CA GLU A 24 16.72 26.49 -12.16
C GLU A 24 15.37 25.86 -12.53
N GLU A 25 15.27 24.52 -12.62
CA GLU A 25 14.02 23.84 -12.92
C GLU A 25 12.92 24.12 -11.86
N LEU A 26 13.25 24.12 -10.57
CA LEU A 26 12.27 24.42 -9.51
C LEU A 26 11.81 25.87 -9.55
N HIS A 27 12.69 26.79 -9.93
CA HIS A 27 12.32 28.19 -10.16
C HIS A 27 11.36 28.31 -11.33
N ASP A 28 11.70 27.74 -12.48
CA ASP A 28 10.92 27.87 -13.72
C ASP A 28 9.54 27.20 -13.63
N VAL A 29 9.49 26.01 -13.01
CA VAL A 29 8.24 25.22 -12.93
C VAL A 29 7.36 25.66 -11.77
N ALA A 30 7.93 26.04 -10.63
CA ALA A 30 7.19 26.27 -9.40
C ALA A 30 7.37 27.65 -8.78
N GLY A 31 8.34 28.45 -9.24
CA GLY A 31 8.65 29.74 -8.65
C GLY A 31 9.33 29.61 -7.29
N ILE A 32 10.10 28.54 -7.06
CA ILE A 32 10.93 28.40 -5.87
C ILE A 32 12.14 29.34 -5.99
N ASP A 33 12.26 30.26 -5.04
CA ASP A 33 13.30 31.26 -5.01
C ASP A 33 14.56 30.71 -4.33
N TYR A 34 15.50 30.21 -5.14
CA TYR A 34 16.76 29.64 -4.67
C TYR A 34 17.75 30.67 -4.10
N ASP A 35 17.52 31.95 -4.31
CA ASP A 35 18.30 33.00 -3.64
C ASP A 35 17.90 33.17 -2.17
N ARG A 36 16.68 32.80 -1.83
CA ARG A 36 16.14 32.86 -0.47
C ARG A 36 16.22 31.55 0.27
N VAL A 37 16.01 30.41 -0.42
CA VAL A 37 15.86 29.09 0.18
C VAL A 37 17.08 28.23 -0.15
N ILE A 38 17.65 27.56 0.88
CA ILE A 38 18.71 26.57 0.67
C ILE A 38 18.08 25.28 0.17
N ILE A 39 18.39 24.85 -1.05
CA ILE A 39 17.89 23.59 -1.62
C ILE A 39 18.94 22.50 -1.42
N LYS A 40 18.54 21.39 -0.78
CA LYS A 40 19.34 20.18 -0.60
C LYS A 40 18.74 19.05 -1.39
N ARG A 41 19.39 18.69 -2.52
CA ARG A 41 18.94 17.62 -3.40
C ARG A 41 19.56 16.29 -3.01
N ASN A 42 18.75 15.23 -2.89
CA ASN A 42 19.14 13.86 -2.55
C ASN A 42 20.20 13.77 -1.43
N PRO A 43 20.00 14.44 -0.29
CA PRO A 43 20.97 14.36 0.80
C PRO A 43 21.13 12.91 1.26
N SER A 44 22.34 12.54 1.66
CA SER A 44 22.60 11.20 2.19
C SER A 44 21.86 10.98 3.52
N VAL A 45 21.65 9.71 3.89
CA VAL A 45 20.94 9.34 5.13
C VAL A 45 21.53 10.02 6.37
N PRO A 46 22.87 10.04 6.59
CA PRO A 46 23.45 10.77 7.74
C PRO A 46 23.10 12.26 7.74
N VAL A 47 23.17 12.92 6.58
CA VAL A 47 22.82 14.35 6.46
C VAL A 47 21.34 14.58 6.78
N LEU A 48 20.44 13.69 6.32
CA LEU A 48 19.01 13.78 6.64
C LEU A 48 18.74 13.61 8.14
N TYR A 49 19.52 12.76 8.84
CA TYR A 49 19.46 12.66 10.31
C TYR A 49 19.91 13.94 10.99
N GLU A 50 21.06 14.49 10.61
CA GLU A 50 21.58 15.73 11.17
C GLU A 50 20.60 16.89 10.97
N GLU A 51 20.06 17.05 9.75
CA GLU A 51 19.09 18.09 9.43
C GLU A 51 17.79 17.92 10.23
N ALA A 52 17.24 16.71 10.30
CA ALA A 52 16.01 16.44 11.05
C ALA A 52 16.19 16.70 12.57
N LEU A 53 17.29 16.22 13.15
CA LEU A 53 17.59 16.42 14.58
C LEU A 53 17.88 17.87 14.93
N THR A 54 18.46 18.64 14.00
CA THR A 54 18.82 20.04 14.23
C THR A 54 17.64 20.99 14.03
N HIS A 55 16.77 20.72 13.05
CA HIS A 55 15.78 21.69 12.58
C HIS A 55 14.33 21.27 12.79
N GLU A 56 14.06 20.02 13.22
CA GLU A 56 12.69 19.52 13.41
C GLU A 56 12.42 19.21 14.89
N ALA A 57 11.59 20.04 15.52
CA ALA A 57 11.24 19.87 16.93
C ALA A 57 10.56 18.52 17.19
N GLY A 58 11.00 17.82 18.22
CA GLY A 58 10.46 16.52 18.62
C GLY A 58 10.98 15.33 17.82
N THR A 59 11.86 15.55 16.84
CA THR A 59 12.54 14.46 16.14
C THR A 59 13.71 13.95 16.99
N VAL A 60 13.79 12.62 17.16
CA VAL A 60 14.82 11.96 18.00
C VAL A 60 15.30 10.68 17.31
N VAL A 61 16.33 10.03 17.90
CA VAL A 61 16.83 8.73 17.45
C VAL A 61 16.47 7.67 18.50
N SER A 62 15.91 6.54 18.06
CA SER A 62 15.63 5.39 18.95
C SER A 62 16.91 4.66 19.34
N SER A 63 16.86 3.84 20.39
CA SER A 63 17.97 2.96 20.80
C SER A 63 18.43 2.01 19.69
N ALA A 64 17.56 1.66 18.75
CA ALA A 64 17.90 0.86 17.57
C ALA A 64 18.54 1.68 16.43
N GLY A 65 18.62 3.02 16.55
CA GLY A 65 19.20 3.90 15.55
C GLY A 65 18.21 4.44 14.50
N ALA A 66 16.93 4.11 14.58
CA ALA A 66 15.91 4.63 13.67
C ALA A 66 15.61 6.11 14.01
N LEU A 67 15.32 6.93 12.98
CA LEU A 67 14.84 8.29 13.14
C LEU A 67 13.37 8.25 13.55
N CYS A 68 13.03 8.82 14.73
CA CYS A 68 11.67 8.93 15.23
C CYS A 68 11.14 10.34 14.99
N SER A 69 10.01 10.48 14.30
CA SER A 69 9.38 11.77 14.04
C SER A 69 7.89 11.74 14.33
N TYR A 70 7.35 12.91 14.69
CA TYR A 70 5.93 13.10 14.94
C TYR A 70 5.29 13.90 13.81
N SER A 71 4.14 13.43 13.35
CA SER A 71 3.36 14.08 12.30
C SER A 71 2.32 15.09 12.82
N GLY A 72 2.52 15.56 14.05
CA GLY A 72 1.66 16.56 14.69
C GLY A 72 0.26 16.02 15.02
N LYS A 73 -0.76 16.86 14.81
CA LYS A 73 -2.15 16.51 15.13
C LYS A 73 -2.75 15.41 14.26
N LYS A 74 -2.18 15.17 13.09
CA LYS A 74 -2.63 14.13 12.16
C LYS A 74 -1.64 12.99 12.16
N THR A 75 -1.98 11.95 12.90
CA THR A 75 -1.18 10.73 13.04
C THR A 75 -1.58 9.64 12.04
N GLY A 76 -2.42 9.98 11.09
CA GLY A 76 -2.91 9.07 10.06
C GLY A 76 -3.38 9.81 8.83
N ARG A 77 -3.85 9.05 7.88
CA ARG A 77 -4.29 9.52 6.57
C ARG A 77 -5.53 10.41 6.66
N SER A 78 -5.68 11.32 5.70
CA SER A 78 -6.78 12.26 5.59
C SER A 78 -7.76 11.87 4.46
N PRO A 79 -8.59 10.82 4.63
CA PRO A 79 -9.39 10.26 3.53
C PRO A 79 -10.41 11.23 2.95
N LYS A 80 -10.95 12.13 3.76
CA LYS A 80 -11.97 13.11 3.36
C LYS A 80 -11.39 14.37 2.68
N ASP A 81 -10.07 14.55 2.74
CA ASP A 81 -9.40 15.78 2.30
C ASP A 81 -8.64 15.59 0.97
N LYS A 82 -8.90 14.49 0.27
CA LYS A 82 -8.25 14.15 -1.00
C LYS A 82 -9.05 14.64 -2.18
N ARG A 83 -8.34 15.17 -3.17
CA ARG A 83 -8.94 15.83 -4.32
C ARG A 83 -8.19 15.49 -5.60
N ILE A 84 -8.93 15.36 -6.70
CA ILE A 84 -8.39 15.24 -8.05
C ILE A 84 -8.91 16.38 -8.89
N VAL A 85 -8.08 16.90 -9.79
CA VAL A 85 -8.53 17.82 -10.81
C VAL A 85 -9.40 17.06 -11.82
N GLU A 86 -10.55 17.63 -12.12
CA GLU A 86 -11.59 17.07 -12.99
C GLU A 86 -11.02 16.62 -14.34
N GLU A 87 -11.12 15.33 -14.62
CA GLU A 87 -11.11 14.73 -15.96
C GLU A 87 -12.51 14.15 -16.20
N GLU A 88 -13.03 14.23 -17.39
CA GLU A 88 -14.43 14.07 -17.86
C GLU A 88 -15.26 12.85 -17.37
N THR A 89 -14.92 12.12 -16.33
CA THR A 89 -15.46 10.77 -16.15
C THR A 89 -16.09 10.41 -14.81
N SER A 90 -16.20 11.27 -13.78
CA SER A 90 -16.91 10.85 -12.57
C SER A 90 -17.68 11.95 -11.83
N LYS A 91 -18.78 11.52 -11.15
CA LYS A 91 -19.70 12.38 -10.39
C LYS A 91 -19.41 12.39 -8.87
N ASP A 92 -18.22 12.01 -8.44
CA ASP A 92 -17.91 11.85 -7.02
C ASP A 92 -17.39 13.14 -6.38
N ASP A 93 -17.64 13.34 -5.08
CA ASP A 93 -17.27 14.52 -4.27
C ASP A 93 -15.75 14.76 -4.11
N ILE A 94 -14.90 13.96 -4.77
CA ILE A 94 -13.45 14.07 -4.71
C ILE A 94 -12.85 15.01 -5.76
N TRP A 95 -13.68 15.49 -6.69
CA TRP A 95 -13.23 16.31 -7.81
C TRP A 95 -13.15 17.80 -7.43
N ILE A 96 -12.09 18.45 -7.90
CA ILE A 96 -11.92 19.91 -7.80
C ILE A 96 -11.58 20.49 -9.16
N SER A 97 -11.94 21.75 -9.36
CA SER A 97 -11.54 22.47 -10.57
C SER A 97 -10.04 22.78 -10.59
N GLU A 98 -9.48 22.95 -11.79
CA GLU A 98 -8.10 23.44 -11.97
C GLU A 98 -7.84 24.72 -11.15
N ARG A 99 -8.79 25.65 -11.11
CA ARG A 99 -8.69 26.87 -10.32
C ARG A 99 -8.45 26.58 -8.83
N VAL A 100 -9.19 25.64 -8.25
CA VAL A 100 -9.05 25.26 -6.83
C VAL A 100 -7.69 24.61 -6.59
N PHE A 101 -7.25 23.74 -7.50
CA PHE A 101 -5.91 23.15 -7.45
C PHE A 101 -4.83 24.23 -7.46
N MET A 102 -4.91 25.19 -8.39
CA MET A 102 -3.91 26.27 -8.49
C MET A 102 -3.86 27.14 -7.23
N ILE A 103 -4.99 27.43 -6.60
CA ILE A 103 -5.01 28.14 -5.31
C ILE A 103 -4.23 27.37 -4.23
N ASN A 104 -4.42 26.04 -4.15
CA ASN A 104 -3.68 25.22 -3.21
C ASN A 104 -2.20 25.12 -3.56
N ARG A 105 -1.88 25.03 -4.85
CA ARG A 105 -0.51 24.98 -5.36
C ARG A 105 0.27 26.25 -5.03
N GLU A 106 -0.26 27.41 -5.39
CA GLU A 106 0.39 28.71 -5.08
C GLU A 106 0.57 28.86 -3.57
N ARG A 107 -0.45 28.51 -2.79
CA ARG A 107 -0.37 28.53 -1.35
C ARG A 107 0.75 27.64 -0.78
N ALA A 108 0.97 26.47 -1.37
CA ALA A 108 2.07 25.57 -0.99
C ALA A 108 3.43 26.15 -1.38
N VAL A 109 3.55 26.66 -2.60
CA VAL A 109 4.79 27.26 -3.12
C VAL A 109 5.18 28.51 -2.31
N ASP A 110 4.21 29.39 -2.03
CA ASP A 110 4.42 30.57 -1.19
C ASP A 110 4.96 30.18 0.19
N TYR A 111 4.38 29.15 0.82
CA TYR A 111 4.87 28.65 2.10
C TYR A 111 6.30 28.08 1.97
N LEU A 112 6.56 27.24 0.96
CA LEU A 112 7.89 26.65 0.76
C LEU A 112 8.96 27.75 0.56
N ASN A 113 8.63 28.85 -0.10
CA ASN A 113 9.48 30.02 -0.24
C ASN A 113 9.72 30.80 1.07
N THR A 114 8.95 30.56 2.12
CA THR A 114 9.18 31.18 3.45
C THR A 114 10.13 30.37 4.33
N THR A 115 10.44 29.13 3.96
CA THR A 115 11.32 28.26 4.74
C THR A 115 12.80 28.61 4.50
N GLU A 116 13.65 28.34 5.48
CA GLU A 116 15.11 28.55 5.33
C GLU A 116 15.73 27.49 4.41
N ARG A 117 15.18 26.26 4.47
CA ARG A 117 15.67 25.08 3.76
C ARG A 117 14.54 24.32 3.10
N LEU A 118 14.82 23.76 1.94
CA LEU A 118 14.02 22.77 1.26
C LEU A 118 14.86 21.53 0.96
N TYR A 119 14.23 20.40 1.11
CA TYR A 119 14.81 19.10 0.79
C TYR A 119 14.11 18.55 -0.45
N VAL A 120 14.90 18.16 -1.44
CA VAL A 120 14.42 17.61 -2.70
C VAL A 120 14.91 16.17 -2.82
N PHE A 121 14.01 15.26 -3.14
CA PHE A 121 14.36 13.88 -3.44
C PHE A 121 13.89 13.53 -4.84
N ASP A 122 14.82 13.18 -5.70
CA ASP A 122 14.58 12.59 -7.00
C ASP A 122 14.77 11.07 -6.91
N GLY A 123 13.78 10.30 -7.32
CA GLY A 123 13.78 8.86 -7.25
C GLY A 123 12.82 8.24 -8.26
N PHE A 124 12.74 6.91 -8.28
CA PHE A 124 11.90 6.19 -9.22
C PHE A 124 10.78 5.43 -8.53
N ALA A 125 9.61 5.36 -9.19
CA ALA A 125 8.54 4.44 -8.90
C ALA A 125 8.48 3.35 -9.97
N GLY A 126 8.62 2.08 -9.56
CA GLY A 126 8.68 0.92 -10.46
C GLY A 126 10.12 0.47 -10.77
N TRP A 127 10.38 -0.82 -10.51
CA TRP A 127 11.71 -1.41 -10.73
C TRP A 127 12.00 -1.74 -12.19
N ASP A 128 10.97 -1.89 -13.05
CA ASP A 128 11.19 -2.13 -14.48
C ASP A 128 11.60 -0.82 -15.19
N PRO A 129 12.82 -0.74 -15.75
CA PRO A 129 13.31 0.48 -16.39
C PRO A 129 12.43 1.00 -17.54
N LYS A 130 11.67 0.11 -18.20
CA LYS A 130 10.75 0.48 -19.29
C LYS A 130 9.52 1.25 -18.79
N TYR A 131 9.06 0.96 -17.58
CA TYR A 131 7.80 1.48 -17.06
C TYR A 131 7.97 2.39 -15.83
N ARG A 132 9.18 2.46 -15.28
CA ARG A 132 9.46 3.30 -14.11
C ARG A 132 9.15 4.76 -14.37
N LYS A 133 8.74 5.47 -13.33
CA LYS A 133 8.43 6.90 -13.36
C LYS A 133 9.42 7.68 -12.50
N LYS A 134 9.88 8.81 -13.03
CA LYS A 134 10.73 9.78 -12.34
C LYS A 134 9.85 10.62 -11.41
N ILE A 135 10.07 10.52 -10.12
CA ILE A 135 9.29 11.23 -9.08
C ILE A 135 10.21 12.23 -8.38
N ARG A 136 9.81 13.49 -8.35
CA ARG A 136 10.45 14.53 -7.54
C ARG A 136 9.58 14.87 -6.35
N VAL A 137 10.17 14.90 -5.16
CA VAL A 137 9.51 15.32 -3.92
C VAL A 137 10.21 16.56 -3.40
N VAL A 138 9.46 17.62 -3.14
CA VAL A 138 9.94 18.87 -2.54
C VAL A 138 9.25 19.01 -1.19
N ALA A 139 10.02 19.08 -0.10
CA ALA A 139 9.48 19.15 1.25
C ALA A 139 10.31 20.08 2.15
N SER A 140 9.65 20.68 3.14
CA SER A 140 10.31 21.52 4.16
C SER A 140 10.91 20.74 5.33
N ARG A 141 10.65 19.43 5.43
CA ARG A 141 11.15 18.56 6.51
C ARG A 141 12.04 17.44 5.96
N ALA A 142 13.20 17.27 6.58
CA ALA A 142 14.18 16.24 6.19
C ALA A 142 13.66 14.82 6.43
N TYR A 143 12.85 14.59 7.50
CA TYR A 143 12.29 13.27 7.74
C TYR A 143 11.33 12.82 6.63
N HIS A 144 10.62 13.75 5.98
CA HIS A 144 9.79 13.45 4.79
C HIS A 144 10.64 12.92 3.64
N ILE A 145 11.81 13.49 3.46
CA ILE A 145 12.75 13.05 2.42
C ILE A 145 13.39 11.71 2.78
N LEU A 146 13.74 11.49 4.05
CA LEU A 146 14.21 10.17 4.49
C LEU A 146 13.14 9.09 4.31
N PHE A 147 11.87 9.42 4.59
CA PHE A 147 10.75 8.54 4.29
C PHE A 147 10.68 8.21 2.80
N MET A 148 10.73 9.22 1.92
CA MET A 148 10.68 8.99 0.47
C MET A 148 11.92 8.30 -0.08
N HIS A 149 13.09 8.54 0.51
CA HIS A 149 14.32 7.79 0.25
C HIS A 149 14.14 6.29 0.54
N ASN A 150 13.35 5.93 1.58
CA ASN A 150 13.04 4.55 1.87
C ASN A 150 11.97 3.98 0.93
N MET A 151 11.01 4.79 0.50
CA MET A 151 9.85 4.34 -0.26
C MET A 151 10.03 4.31 -1.77
N LEU A 152 10.82 5.24 -2.34
CA LEU A 152 11.14 5.25 -3.75
C LEU A 152 12.43 4.47 -4.03
N ILE A 153 12.60 4.05 -5.26
CA ILE A 153 13.84 3.43 -5.73
C ILE A 153 14.87 4.55 -5.88
N ARG A 154 16.00 4.39 -5.22
CA ARG A 154 17.09 5.35 -5.21
C ARG A 154 17.85 5.31 -6.54
N PRO A 155 18.07 6.45 -7.18
CA PRO A 155 18.92 6.50 -8.36
C PRO A 155 20.40 6.24 -8.00
N THR A 156 21.15 5.74 -8.94
CA THR A 156 22.62 5.80 -8.90
C THR A 156 23.09 7.25 -9.10
N GLU A 157 24.36 7.53 -8.85
CA GLU A 157 24.91 8.86 -9.10
C GLU A 157 24.77 9.26 -10.58
N GLU A 158 25.03 8.35 -11.51
CA GLU A 158 24.87 8.57 -12.95
C GLU A 158 23.41 8.85 -13.34
N GLU A 159 22.46 8.06 -12.79
CA GLU A 159 21.04 8.27 -13.02
C GLU A 159 20.54 9.59 -12.40
N LEU A 160 21.16 10.05 -11.31
CA LEU A 160 20.83 11.32 -10.68
C LEU A 160 21.36 12.51 -11.48
N GLU A 161 22.56 12.41 -12.07
CA GLU A 161 23.11 13.42 -12.99
C GLU A 161 22.24 13.57 -14.25
N ASP A 162 21.75 12.44 -14.80
CA ASP A 162 20.90 12.41 -15.99
C ASP A 162 19.40 12.31 -15.66
N PHE A 163 19.01 12.73 -14.47
CA PHE A 163 17.62 12.58 -14.04
C PHE A 163 16.66 13.39 -14.92
N GLY A 164 17.03 14.63 -15.25
CA GLY A 164 16.23 15.52 -16.08
C GLY A 164 14.87 15.86 -15.48
N THR A 165 13.90 16.18 -16.33
CA THR A 165 12.54 16.55 -15.90
C THR A 165 11.81 15.35 -15.29
N PRO A 166 11.22 15.49 -14.08
CA PRO A 166 10.44 14.43 -13.46
C PRO A 166 9.14 14.15 -14.23
N ASP A 167 8.70 12.88 -14.24
CA ASP A 167 7.36 12.52 -14.72
C ASP A 167 6.27 13.03 -13.79
N PHE A 168 6.60 13.26 -12.50
CA PHE A 168 5.64 13.73 -11.50
C PHE A 168 6.35 14.45 -10.35
N THR A 169 5.79 15.60 -9.90
CA THR A 169 6.32 16.39 -8.79
C THR A 169 5.35 16.45 -7.61
N ILE A 170 5.85 16.24 -6.39
CA ILE A 170 5.11 16.33 -5.14
C ILE A 170 5.60 17.54 -4.36
N PHE A 171 4.73 18.53 -4.14
CA PHE A 171 4.99 19.66 -3.25
C PHE A 171 4.37 19.37 -1.88
N ASN A 172 5.21 19.09 -0.90
CA ASN A 172 4.78 18.82 0.48
C ASN A 172 4.98 20.05 1.36
N ALA A 173 3.91 20.81 1.54
CA ALA A 173 3.78 21.91 2.46
C ALA A 173 2.88 21.54 3.67
N GLY A 174 3.06 20.33 4.21
CA GLY A 174 2.15 19.74 5.21
C GLY A 174 1.98 20.56 6.49
N SER A 175 2.99 21.30 6.92
CA SER A 175 2.91 22.20 8.07
C SER A 175 2.04 23.44 7.84
N PHE A 176 1.67 23.75 6.58
CA PHE A 176 0.87 24.91 6.23
C PHE A 176 -0.58 24.50 5.88
N PRO A 177 -1.61 25.13 6.49
CA PRO A 177 -2.99 24.68 6.32
C PRO A 177 -3.56 25.05 4.94
N ALA A 178 -4.42 24.20 4.41
CA ALA A 178 -5.28 24.55 3.28
C ALA A 178 -6.31 25.62 3.70
N ASN A 179 -6.80 26.38 2.73
CA ASN A 179 -7.89 27.32 2.95
C ASN A 179 -9.25 26.61 2.85
N ARG A 180 -9.85 26.32 4.00
CA ARG A 180 -11.16 25.63 4.06
C ARG A 180 -12.32 26.38 3.41
N TYR A 181 -12.14 27.68 3.15
CA TYR A 181 -13.17 28.51 2.47
C TYR A 181 -13.03 28.49 0.95
N THR A 182 -11.97 27.88 0.41
CA THR A 182 -11.84 27.64 -1.02
C THR A 182 -12.86 26.59 -1.45
N THR A 183 -13.58 26.85 -2.54
CA THR A 183 -14.58 25.91 -3.08
C THR A 183 -13.98 24.51 -3.28
N GLY A 184 -14.65 23.49 -2.75
CA GLY A 184 -14.19 22.11 -2.77
C GLY A 184 -13.33 21.71 -1.56
N MET A 185 -12.92 22.65 -0.68
CA MET A 185 -12.20 22.34 0.55
C MET A 185 -13.17 22.21 1.72
N THR A 186 -13.04 21.15 2.49
CA THR A 186 -13.90 20.85 3.65
C THR A 186 -13.17 21.04 4.98
N SER A 187 -11.83 21.04 4.97
CA SER A 187 -11.00 21.16 6.15
C SER A 187 -9.74 22.01 5.87
N THR A 188 -8.86 22.13 6.88
CA THR A 188 -7.53 22.75 6.75
C THR A 188 -6.48 21.81 6.17
N THR A 189 -6.87 20.59 5.80
CA THR A 189 -6.02 19.64 5.09
C THR A 189 -6.49 19.52 3.65
N SER A 190 -5.56 19.47 2.73
CA SER A 190 -5.80 19.19 1.33
C SER A 190 -4.65 18.38 0.76
N VAL A 191 -5.00 17.29 0.11
CA VAL A 191 -4.06 16.47 -0.65
C VAL A 191 -4.63 16.37 -2.05
N ALA A 192 -4.12 17.20 -2.96
CA ALA A 192 -4.68 17.40 -4.30
C ALA A 192 -3.71 16.90 -5.38
N ILE A 193 -4.24 16.23 -6.40
CA ILE A 193 -3.49 15.75 -7.56
C ILE A 193 -4.04 16.33 -8.87
N ASN A 194 -3.13 16.67 -9.77
CA ASN A 194 -3.43 17.09 -11.12
C ASN A 194 -2.62 16.24 -12.11
N PHE A 195 -3.30 15.32 -12.78
CA PHE A 195 -2.67 14.44 -13.75
C PHE A 195 -2.23 15.14 -15.04
N LYS A 196 -2.87 16.28 -15.40
CA LYS A 196 -2.48 17.06 -16.59
C LYS A 196 -1.19 17.85 -16.34
N ARG A 197 -1.02 18.32 -15.10
CA ARG A 197 0.19 19.05 -14.70
C ARG A 197 1.29 18.15 -14.20
N HIS A 198 0.99 16.88 -13.94
CA HIS A 198 1.88 15.94 -13.29
C HIS A 198 2.35 16.44 -11.92
N GLU A 199 1.44 17.02 -11.15
CA GLU A 199 1.74 17.63 -9.86
C GLU A 199 0.80 17.12 -8.76
N MET A 200 1.34 17.05 -7.55
CA MET A 200 0.61 16.82 -6.33
C MET A 200 0.97 17.89 -5.29
N VAL A 201 -0.03 18.30 -4.52
CA VAL A 201 0.12 19.32 -3.48
C VAL A 201 -0.45 18.81 -2.16
N ILE A 202 0.34 18.86 -1.09
CA ILE A 202 -0.05 18.50 0.28
C ILE A 202 -0.03 19.76 1.14
N LEU A 203 -1.16 20.01 1.83
CA LEU A 203 -1.34 21.08 2.81
C LEU A 203 -1.99 20.51 4.07
N GLY A 204 -1.59 20.97 5.26
CA GLY A 204 -2.23 20.70 6.55
C GLY A 204 -2.12 19.26 7.05
N SER A 205 -1.17 18.48 6.57
CA SER A 205 -0.84 17.15 7.09
C SER A 205 0.66 16.89 6.98
N GLU A 206 1.31 16.68 8.10
CA GLU A 206 2.74 16.31 8.16
C GLU A 206 2.95 14.80 8.18
N TYR A 207 1.88 14.00 8.14
CA TYR A 207 1.95 12.56 8.11
C TYR A 207 2.60 12.08 6.80
N ALA A 208 3.79 11.45 6.89
CA ALA A 208 4.57 11.04 5.73
C ALA A 208 3.84 10.04 4.84
N GLY A 209 2.98 9.21 5.43
CA GLY A 209 2.12 8.29 4.70
C GLY A 209 1.14 8.95 3.72
N GLU A 210 0.92 10.29 3.78
CA GLU A 210 0.16 10.99 2.75
C GLU A 210 0.88 10.98 1.40
N MET A 211 2.20 11.01 1.36
CA MET A 211 2.99 10.91 0.13
C MET A 211 2.95 9.49 -0.46
N LYS A 212 2.81 8.47 0.38
CA LYS A 212 2.74 7.06 -0.04
C LYS A 212 1.31 6.56 -0.23
N LYS A 213 0.44 6.76 0.77
CA LYS A 213 -0.86 6.07 0.88
C LYS A 213 -1.98 7.02 1.31
N GLY A 214 -3.10 6.97 0.65
CA GLY A 214 -4.33 7.63 1.05
C GLY A 214 -5.50 6.67 1.29
N VAL A 215 -6.47 7.00 2.16
CA VAL A 215 -7.70 6.21 2.41
C VAL A 215 -8.93 7.09 2.31
N SER A 216 -10.03 6.57 1.77
CA SER A 216 -11.36 7.19 1.76
C SER A 216 -12.35 6.40 2.61
N ASN A 217 -13.32 7.10 3.20
CA ASN A 217 -14.58 6.52 3.65
C ASN A 217 -15.50 6.36 2.44
N LYS A 218 -16.17 5.21 2.29
CA LYS A 218 -17.06 4.82 1.20
C LYS A 218 -16.40 4.26 -0.07
N GLY A 219 -15.28 3.55 0.03
CA GLY A 219 -14.76 2.73 -1.07
C GLY A 219 -13.97 3.46 -2.16
N LEU A 220 -13.82 4.77 -2.08
CA LEU A 220 -13.11 5.59 -3.06
C LEU A 220 -12.02 6.40 -2.36
N GLY A 221 -10.87 5.81 -2.11
CA GLY A 221 -9.73 6.49 -1.51
C GLY A 221 -8.47 6.30 -2.33
N MET A 222 -7.67 7.35 -2.50
CA MET A 222 -6.52 7.33 -3.37
C MET A 222 -5.19 7.31 -2.61
N ARG A 223 -4.25 6.51 -3.09
CA ARG A 223 -2.83 6.47 -2.70
C ARG A 223 -2.02 7.20 -3.76
N TRP A 224 -1.06 8.07 -3.39
CA TRP A 224 -0.58 9.06 -4.34
C TRP A 224 0.47 8.56 -5.33
N VAL A 225 1.64 8.08 -4.89
CA VAL A 225 2.57 7.45 -5.84
C VAL A 225 1.90 6.21 -6.44
N PHE A 226 1.16 5.45 -5.63
CA PHE A 226 0.39 4.31 -6.10
C PHE A 226 -0.76 4.71 -7.00
N THR A 227 -1.52 5.76 -6.66
CA THR A 227 -2.60 6.26 -7.51
C THR A 227 -2.07 6.71 -8.86
N VAL A 228 -0.92 7.39 -8.89
CA VAL A 228 -0.27 7.74 -10.15
C VAL A 228 0.04 6.48 -10.96
N MET A 229 0.64 5.47 -10.35
CA MET A 229 0.94 4.21 -11.03
C MET A 229 -0.34 3.43 -11.38
N HIS A 230 -1.33 3.38 -10.47
CA HIS A 230 -2.63 2.72 -10.73
C HIS A 230 -3.48 3.42 -11.80
N TYR A 231 -3.19 4.68 -12.11
CA TYR A 231 -3.82 5.40 -13.21
C TYR A 231 -3.03 5.27 -14.52
N LEU A 232 -1.71 5.53 -14.47
CA LEU A 232 -0.88 5.58 -15.67
C LEU A 232 -0.60 4.19 -16.25
N MET A 233 -0.33 3.18 -15.41
CA MET A 233 0.03 1.85 -15.87
C MET A 233 -1.09 1.14 -16.64
N PRO A 234 -2.36 1.10 -16.17
CA PRO A 234 -3.44 0.51 -16.95
C PRO A 234 -3.73 1.25 -18.26
N LYS A 235 -3.51 2.57 -18.32
CA LYS A 235 -3.57 3.33 -19.59
C LYS A 235 -2.46 2.95 -20.57
N ALA A 236 -1.30 2.53 -20.06
CA ALA A 236 -0.18 2.02 -20.85
C ALA A 236 -0.26 0.49 -21.12
N GLY A 237 -1.37 -0.18 -20.80
CA GLY A 237 -1.55 -1.61 -20.99
C GLY A 237 -0.87 -2.50 -19.93
N VAL A 238 -0.34 -1.91 -18.86
CA VAL A 238 0.32 -2.62 -17.75
C VAL A 238 -0.63 -2.71 -16.57
N LEU A 239 -0.91 -3.91 -16.07
CA LEU A 239 -1.79 -4.11 -14.93
C LEU A 239 -1.10 -3.72 -13.63
N SER A 240 -1.65 -2.78 -12.88
CA SER A 240 -1.20 -2.41 -11.54
C SER A 240 -2.06 -3.08 -10.47
N LEU A 241 -1.44 -3.51 -9.36
CA LEU A 241 -2.02 -4.42 -8.38
C LEU A 241 -1.63 -4.03 -6.94
N HIS A 242 -2.62 -3.95 -6.06
CA HIS A 242 -2.40 -3.93 -4.62
C HIS A 242 -2.18 -5.37 -4.13
N SER A 243 -0.97 -5.84 -4.27
CA SER A 243 -0.58 -7.22 -3.95
C SER A 243 0.85 -7.27 -3.42
N SER A 244 1.16 -8.24 -2.57
CA SER A 244 2.53 -8.67 -2.33
C SER A 244 2.94 -9.73 -3.35
N ALA A 245 4.26 -9.95 -3.48
CA ALA A 245 4.81 -10.95 -4.40
C ALA A 245 6.08 -11.58 -3.85
N ASN A 246 6.21 -12.88 -4.11
CA ASN A 246 7.46 -13.62 -3.86
C ASN A 246 7.78 -14.57 -5.02
N GLU A 247 9.03 -15.02 -5.04
CA GLU A 247 9.52 -15.96 -6.05
C GLU A 247 10.17 -17.16 -5.38
N GLY A 248 9.76 -18.35 -5.76
CA GLY A 248 10.34 -19.60 -5.30
C GLY A 248 11.69 -19.91 -5.95
N PRO A 249 12.42 -20.93 -5.45
CA PRO A 249 13.76 -21.29 -5.94
C PRO A 249 13.76 -21.72 -7.42
N ASN A 250 12.61 -22.10 -7.97
CA ASN A 250 12.47 -22.51 -9.38
C ASN A 250 12.01 -21.34 -10.28
N GLY A 251 11.98 -20.10 -9.77
CA GLY A 251 11.51 -18.93 -10.51
C GLY A 251 9.98 -18.81 -10.59
N ASP A 252 9.25 -19.62 -9.83
CA ASP A 252 7.80 -19.57 -9.74
C ASP A 252 7.36 -18.40 -8.87
N VAL A 253 6.65 -17.46 -9.49
CA VAL A 253 6.16 -16.26 -8.83
C VAL A 253 4.74 -16.48 -8.32
N SER A 254 4.45 -15.98 -7.12
CA SER A 254 3.11 -15.92 -6.53
C SER A 254 2.74 -14.49 -6.17
N LEU A 255 1.52 -14.08 -6.53
CA LEU A 255 0.91 -12.81 -6.13
C LEU A 255 -0.13 -13.06 -5.03
N PHE A 256 -0.10 -12.22 -3.99
CA PHE A 256 -1.02 -12.30 -2.87
C PHE A 256 -1.82 -11.01 -2.77
N PHE A 257 -3.13 -11.13 -2.92
CA PHE A 257 -4.09 -10.04 -2.72
C PHE A 257 -4.76 -10.19 -1.37
N GLY A 258 -5.03 -9.07 -0.71
CA GLY A 258 -5.73 -9.12 0.57
C GLY A 258 -5.73 -7.77 1.25
N LEU A 259 -6.75 -7.55 2.08
CA LEU A 259 -6.89 -6.36 2.91
C LEU A 259 -6.10 -6.50 4.22
N SER A 260 -6.08 -5.44 5.02
CA SER A 260 -5.48 -5.48 6.35
C SER A 260 -6.06 -6.63 7.19
N GLY A 261 -5.22 -7.37 7.89
CA GLY A 261 -5.64 -8.50 8.75
C GLY A 261 -5.86 -9.83 8.04
N THR A 262 -5.78 -9.90 6.70
CA THR A 262 -5.87 -11.16 5.95
C THR A 262 -4.57 -11.96 5.94
N GLY A 263 -3.45 -11.37 6.36
CA GLY A 263 -2.14 -12.02 6.41
C GLY A 263 -1.28 -11.84 5.16
N LYS A 264 -1.58 -10.86 4.28
CA LYS A 264 -0.84 -10.62 3.03
C LYS A 264 0.68 -10.57 3.25
N THR A 265 1.17 -9.69 4.12
CA THR A 265 2.60 -9.53 4.43
C THR A 265 3.18 -10.79 5.06
N THR A 266 2.50 -11.34 6.07
CA THR A 266 2.95 -12.54 6.81
C THR A 266 3.08 -13.77 5.91
N LEU A 267 2.17 -13.94 4.94
CA LEU A 267 2.14 -15.13 4.07
C LEU A 267 3.07 -14.99 2.87
N SER A 268 3.32 -13.77 2.39
CA SER A 268 4.30 -13.53 1.32
C SER A 268 5.75 -13.53 1.83
N ALA A 269 5.97 -13.24 3.12
CA ALA A 269 7.25 -13.38 3.80
C ALA A 269 7.50 -14.86 4.15
N ASP A 270 8.07 -15.59 3.20
CA ASP A 270 8.44 -16.99 3.33
C ASP A 270 9.97 -17.10 3.31
N PRO A 271 10.63 -17.73 4.31
CA PRO A 271 12.08 -17.82 4.35
C PRO A 271 12.69 -18.62 3.19
N ASN A 272 11.89 -19.44 2.51
CA ASN A 272 12.32 -20.25 1.37
C ASN A 272 12.05 -19.57 0.01
N ARG A 273 11.47 -18.37 0.00
CA ARG A 273 11.10 -17.64 -1.22
C ARG A 273 11.63 -16.21 -1.16
N GLY A 274 12.16 -15.71 -2.28
CA GLY A 274 12.63 -14.34 -2.37
C GLY A 274 11.46 -13.34 -2.38
N LEU A 275 11.44 -12.38 -1.46
CA LEU A 275 10.44 -11.31 -1.44
C LEU A 275 10.71 -10.33 -2.58
N ILE A 276 9.75 -10.16 -3.50
CA ILE A 276 9.80 -9.13 -4.56
C ILE A 276 9.23 -7.82 -4.02
N GLY A 277 8.20 -7.89 -3.20
CA GLY A 277 7.61 -6.76 -2.49
C GLY A 277 6.40 -7.14 -1.66
N ASP A 278 6.04 -6.28 -0.70
CA ASP A 278 5.00 -6.59 0.29
C ASP A 278 3.64 -5.93 0.03
N ASP A 279 3.55 -4.94 -0.90
CA ASP A 279 2.32 -4.13 -1.00
C ASP A 279 1.85 -3.84 -2.44
N GLU A 280 2.72 -3.43 -3.37
CA GLU A 280 2.28 -2.88 -4.67
C GLU A 280 3.14 -3.35 -5.84
N HIS A 281 2.50 -3.94 -6.83
CA HIS A 281 3.17 -4.48 -8.02
C HIS A 281 2.48 -4.07 -9.32
N CYS A 282 3.23 -4.18 -10.42
CA CYS A 282 2.68 -4.15 -11.77
C CYS A 282 2.99 -5.45 -12.50
N TRP A 283 2.06 -5.90 -13.35
CA TRP A 283 2.23 -7.04 -14.23
C TRP A 283 2.29 -6.58 -15.69
N SER A 284 3.50 -6.50 -16.21
CA SER A 284 3.82 -6.12 -17.59
C SER A 284 3.82 -7.31 -18.55
N ASP A 285 4.29 -7.12 -19.76
CA ASP A 285 4.45 -8.20 -20.74
C ASP A 285 5.71 -9.04 -20.51
N THR A 286 6.61 -8.59 -19.64
CA THR A 286 7.87 -9.29 -19.30
C THR A 286 7.81 -10.00 -17.94
N GLY A 287 6.77 -9.75 -17.14
CA GLY A 287 6.62 -10.27 -15.78
C GLY A 287 6.13 -9.21 -14.83
N ILE A 288 6.39 -9.41 -13.54
CA ILE A 288 6.00 -8.46 -12.51
C ILE A 288 7.18 -7.60 -12.07
N PHE A 289 6.86 -6.41 -11.58
CA PHE A 289 7.81 -5.55 -10.89
C PHE A 289 7.16 -4.85 -9.69
N ASN A 290 7.94 -4.68 -8.64
CA ASN A 290 7.53 -3.88 -7.49
C ASN A 290 7.53 -2.38 -7.85
N ILE A 291 6.55 -1.64 -7.38
CA ILE A 291 6.47 -0.18 -7.56
C ILE A 291 7.40 0.53 -6.58
N GLU A 292 7.65 -0.05 -5.40
CA GLU A 292 8.33 0.58 -4.28
C GLU A 292 9.80 0.19 -4.12
N GLY A 293 10.57 1.10 -3.50
CA GLY A 293 11.95 0.84 -3.06
C GLY A 293 12.06 0.33 -1.64
N GLY A 294 10.96 0.23 -0.90
CA GLY A 294 10.94 -0.19 0.50
C GLY A 294 9.56 -0.55 1.03
N CYS A 295 9.46 -0.69 2.33
CA CYS A 295 8.27 -1.13 3.05
C CYS A 295 7.80 -0.10 4.06
N TYR A 296 6.49 -0.07 4.35
CA TYR A 296 5.88 0.81 5.34
C TYR A 296 4.91 0.03 6.23
N ALA A 297 5.44 -0.54 7.30
CA ALA A 297 4.75 -1.45 8.19
C ALA A 297 4.06 -0.74 9.36
N LYS A 298 3.03 -1.37 9.96
CA LYS A 298 2.51 -1.03 11.27
C LYS A 298 3.49 -1.49 12.34
N CYS A 299 3.62 -0.70 13.43
CA CYS A 299 4.49 -1.03 14.55
C CYS A 299 3.73 -1.34 15.85
N ILE A 300 2.41 -1.11 15.91
CA ILE A 300 1.64 -1.48 17.10
C ILE A 300 1.73 -2.99 17.32
N ASP A 301 2.01 -3.40 18.57
CA ASP A 301 2.23 -4.78 19.01
C ASP A 301 3.36 -5.53 18.27
N LEU A 302 4.29 -4.79 17.64
CA LEU A 302 5.45 -5.39 16.96
C LEU A 302 6.40 -6.05 17.96
N SER A 303 6.79 -7.28 17.70
CA SER A 303 7.82 -7.99 18.47
C SER A 303 8.71 -8.84 17.56
N ALA A 304 9.92 -9.15 18.06
CA ALA A 304 10.87 -10.01 17.35
C ALA A 304 10.35 -11.44 17.14
N GLU A 305 9.44 -11.91 18.00
CA GLU A 305 8.84 -13.25 17.88
C GLU A 305 7.75 -13.30 16.82
N LYS A 306 6.95 -12.22 16.70
CA LYS A 306 5.80 -12.18 15.77
C LYS A 306 6.24 -11.86 14.35
N GLU A 307 7.08 -10.83 14.18
CA GLU A 307 7.51 -10.32 12.88
C GLU A 307 9.02 -9.96 12.89
N PRO A 308 9.90 -10.95 12.93
CA PRO A 308 11.35 -10.75 13.10
C PRO A 308 11.97 -9.89 12.00
N ASP A 309 11.54 -10.02 10.76
CA ASP A 309 12.10 -9.27 9.63
C ASP A 309 11.81 -7.78 9.74
N ILE A 310 10.58 -7.41 10.09
CA ILE A 310 10.18 -6.01 10.31
C ILE A 310 10.91 -5.45 11.52
N PHE A 311 10.94 -6.21 12.63
CA PHE A 311 11.61 -5.79 13.87
C PHE A 311 13.10 -5.50 13.64
N ASN A 312 13.80 -6.37 12.92
CA ASN A 312 15.23 -6.23 12.60
C ASN A 312 15.51 -5.16 11.52
N ALA A 313 14.52 -4.77 10.73
CA ALA A 313 14.63 -3.67 9.77
C ALA A 313 14.58 -2.28 10.44
N ILE A 314 14.19 -2.20 11.72
CA ILE A 314 14.20 -0.96 12.51
C ILE A 314 15.61 -0.69 13.00
N ARG A 315 16.36 0.08 12.23
CA ARG A 315 17.76 0.42 12.50
C ARG A 315 18.12 1.75 11.83
N PHE A 316 19.39 2.17 11.90
CA PHE A 316 19.85 3.38 11.21
C PHE A 316 19.45 3.36 9.73
N GLY A 317 18.81 4.44 9.28
CA GLY A 317 18.24 4.60 7.95
C GLY A 317 16.73 4.36 7.87
N SER A 318 16.11 3.68 8.86
CA SER A 318 14.66 3.58 8.94
C SER A 318 14.04 4.80 9.63
N VAL A 319 12.74 5.03 9.37
CA VAL A 319 11.92 6.07 10.00
C VAL A 319 10.83 5.42 10.83
N LEU A 320 10.75 5.77 12.10
CA LEU A 320 9.61 5.50 12.96
C LEU A 320 8.72 6.74 13.06
N GLU A 321 7.42 6.56 12.86
CA GLU A 321 6.46 7.65 12.84
C GLU A 321 5.39 7.45 13.91
N ASN A 322 5.26 8.46 14.81
CA ASN A 322 4.28 8.52 15.89
C ASN A 322 4.38 7.36 16.91
N VAL A 323 5.58 6.87 17.16
CA VAL A 323 5.84 5.88 18.22
C VAL A 323 6.11 6.58 19.56
N VAL A 324 5.76 5.91 20.66
CA VAL A 324 6.15 6.31 22.00
C VAL A 324 7.48 5.65 22.37
N LEU A 325 8.35 6.38 23.00
CA LEU A 325 9.65 5.89 23.46
C LEU A 325 9.99 6.45 24.83
N ASP A 326 10.75 5.67 25.59
CA ASP A 326 11.31 6.10 26.87
C ASP A 326 12.32 7.24 26.67
N GLU A 327 12.16 8.31 27.44
CA GLU A 327 12.94 9.54 27.26
C GLU A 327 14.43 9.38 27.57
N ASP A 328 14.81 8.50 28.48
CA ASP A 328 16.20 8.30 28.89
C ASP A 328 16.91 7.26 28.04
N THR A 329 16.27 6.11 27.82
CA THR A 329 16.86 4.95 27.12
C THR A 329 16.64 4.96 25.62
N ARG A 330 15.69 5.75 25.13
CA ARG A 330 15.23 5.79 23.72
C ARG A 330 14.69 4.44 23.20
N VAL A 331 14.32 3.56 24.12
CA VAL A 331 13.66 2.30 23.78
C VAL A 331 12.22 2.59 23.38
N VAL A 332 11.79 2.03 22.24
CA VAL A 332 10.42 2.20 21.73
C VAL A 332 9.49 1.24 22.45
N ASP A 333 8.35 1.76 22.95
CA ASP A 333 7.25 0.93 23.41
C ASP A 333 6.25 0.73 22.26
N TYR A 334 6.31 -0.45 21.63
CA TYR A 334 5.42 -0.80 20.54
C TYR A 334 3.99 -1.15 21.00
N THR A 335 3.74 -1.26 22.30
CA THR A 335 2.39 -1.53 22.85
C THR A 335 1.64 -0.26 23.22
N ASP A 336 2.34 0.88 23.28
CA ASP A 336 1.74 2.17 23.63
C ASP A 336 1.04 2.79 22.42
N ASP A 337 -0.26 2.97 22.53
CA ASP A 337 -1.15 3.62 21.57
C ASP A 337 -1.57 5.05 21.99
N GLY A 338 -0.98 5.57 23.06
CA GLY A 338 -1.34 6.86 23.66
C GLY A 338 -1.24 8.07 22.71
N LEU A 339 -0.38 8.00 21.69
CA LEU A 339 -0.35 8.96 20.60
C LEU A 339 -1.30 8.56 19.47
N THR A 340 -1.29 7.28 19.08
CA THR A 340 -2.11 6.70 18.01
C THR A 340 -1.89 5.20 17.89
N GLU A 341 -2.91 4.44 17.56
CA GLU A 341 -2.79 3.04 17.11
C GLU A 341 -2.08 2.92 15.74
N ASN A 342 -1.91 4.02 15.00
CA ASN A 342 -1.33 4.03 13.66
C ASN A 342 0.18 4.33 13.67
N THR A 343 0.91 3.76 14.61
CA THR A 343 2.37 3.80 14.64
C THR A 343 2.95 3.09 13.40
N ARG A 344 4.00 3.65 12.81
CA ARG A 344 4.55 3.15 11.53
C ARG A 344 6.06 3.12 11.50
N CYS A 345 6.59 2.18 10.70
CA CYS A 345 8.00 2.10 10.33
C CYS A 345 8.16 2.09 8.80
N ALA A 346 9.02 2.96 8.27
CA ALA A 346 9.46 2.94 6.88
C ALA A 346 10.92 2.51 6.81
N TYR A 347 11.23 1.57 5.94
CA TYR A 347 12.60 1.08 5.71
C TYR A 347 12.79 0.63 4.26
N PRO A 348 14.03 0.71 3.72
CA PRO A 348 14.30 0.24 2.37
C PRO A 348 14.21 -1.28 2.28
N ILE A 349 13.78 -1.82 1.14
CA ILE A 349 13.49 -3.25 0.97
C ILE A 349 14.71 -4.15 1.20
N ASN A 350 15.92 -3.65 0.93
CA ASN A 350 17.16 -4.37 1.18
C ASN A 350 17.49 -4.57 2.67
N PHE A 351 16.65 -4.06 3.59
CA PHE A 351 16.75 -4.39 5.01
C PHE A 351 16.10 -5.74 5.34
N ILE A 352 15.29 -6.27 4.44
CA ILE A 352 14.71 -7.62 4.54
C ILE A 352 15.71 -8.64 3.98
N PRO A 353 16.12 -9.65 4.77
CA PRO A 353 17.22 -10.56 4.41
C PRO A 353 17.01 -11.33 3.09
N ASN A 354 15.78 -11.76 2.80
CA ASN A 354 15.43 -12.52 1.61
C ASN A 354 14.79 -11.65 0.51
N ALA A 355 14.97 -10.33 0.55
CA ALA A 355 14.50 -9.46 -0.53
C ALA A 355 15.25 -9.73 -1.84
N LYS A 356 14.49 -9.88 -2.92
CA LYS A 356 15.04 -10.04 -4.27
C LYS A 356 15.36 -8.68 -4.87
N LEU A 357 16.63 -8.46 -5.24
CA LEU A 357 17.07 -7.24 -5.90
C LEU A 357 17.69 -7.56 -7.28
N PRO A 358 17.30 -6.86 -8.35
CA PRO A 358 16.18 -5.90 -8.42
C PRO A 358 14.84 -6.59 -8.17
N CYS A 359 13.84 -5.82 -7.70
CA CYS A 359 12.52 -6.35 -7.36
C CYS A 359 11.67 -6.64 -8.61
N LEU A 360 12.11 -7.59 -9.40
CA LEU A 360 11.53 -8.07 -10.64
C LEU A 360 11.25 -9.57 -10.55
N GLY A 361 10.19 -10.03 -11.17
CA GLY A 361 9.86 -11.46 -11.27
C GLY A 361 9.32 -11.83 -12.65
N GLY A 362 9.32 -13.12 -12.97
CA GLY A 362 8.66 -13.64 -14.15
C GLY A 362 7.13 -13.47 -14.09
N HIS A 363 6.42 -14.09 -15.04
CA HIS A 363 4.96 -14.13 -14.98
C HIS A 363 4.49 -15.00 -13.81
N PRO A 364 3.53 -14.52 -13.00
CA PRO A 364 3.01 -15.28 -11.88
C PRO A 364 2.45 -16.64 -12.30
N LYS A 365 2.80 -17.67 -11.55
CA LYS A 365 2.23 -19.00 -11.66
C LYS A 365 1.00 -19.16 -10.78
N ASN A 366 0.96 -18.47 -9.65
CA ASN A 366 -0.14 -18.53 -8.69
C ASN A 366 -0.67 -17.13 -8.36
N ILE A 367 -1.99 -16.98 -8.41
CA ILE A 367 -2.74 -15.81 -7.99
C ILE A 367 -3.54 -16.19 -6.75
N ILE A 368 -3.23 -15.58 -5.62
CA ILE A 368 -3.77 -15.93 -4.32
C ILE A 368 -4.61 -14.77 -3.79
N LEU A 369 -5.92 -14.96 -3.73
CA LEU A 369 -6.87 -14.02 -3.13
C LEU A 369 -7.08 -14.41 -1.67
N LEU A 370 -6.60 -13.56 -0.74
CA LEU A 370 -6.73 -13.78 0.69
C LEU A 370 -8.00 -13.12 1.21
N THR A 371 -8.76 -13.86 1.96
CA THR A 371 -9.90 -13.37 2.72
C THR A 371 -9.77 -13.75 4.20
N CYS A 372 -10.49 -13.06 5.07
CA CYS A 372 -10.63 -13.43 6.48
C CYS A 372 -12.12 -13.46 6.80
N ASP A 373 -12.73 -14.65 6.71
CA ASP A 373 -14.14 -14.83 6.98
C ASP A 373 -14.37 -15.07 8.48
N ALA A 374 -15.09 -14.17 9.16
CA ALA A 374 -15.47 -14.33 10.56
C ALA A 374 -16.82 -15.03 10.75
N PHE A 375 -17.51 -15.35 9.66
CA PHE A 375 -18.77 -16.11 9.70
C PHE A 375 -18.54 -17.62 9.66
N GLY A 376 -17.30 -18.05 9.33
CA GLY A 376 -16.86 -19.44 9.41
C GLY A 376 -17.37 -20.35 8.31
N VAL A 377 -17.83 -19.81 7.21
CA VAL A 377 -18.51 -20.54 6.12
C VAL A 377 -17.69 -20.68 4.84
N LEU A 378 -16.67 -19.83 4.64
CA LEU A 378 -15.80 -19.97 3.46
C LEU A 378 -14.75 -21.05 3.69
N PRO A 379 -14.46 -21.89 2.67
CA PRO A 379 -13.43 -22.92 2.78
C PRO A 379 -12.03 -22.33 2.95
N PRO A 380 -11.11 -23.05 3.63
CA PRO A 380 -9.73 -22.61 3.81
C PRO A 380 -9.00 -22.36 2.50
N VAL A 381 -9.32 -23.16 1.47
CA VAL A 381 -8.78 -23.00 0.12
C VAL A 381 -9.78 -23.44 -0.93
N SER A 382 -9.81 -22.71 -2.05
CA SER A 382 -10.59 -23.07 -3.23
C SER A 382 -9.84 -22.70 -4.50
N LYS A 383 -9.92 -23.56 -5.53
CA LYS A 383 -9.46 -23.23 -6.89
C LYS A 383 -10.53 -22.42 -7.59
N LEU A 384 -10.14 -21.35 -8.30
CA LEU A 384 -11.04 -20.42 -8.96
C LEU A 384 -11.00 -20.57 -10.47
N THR A 385 -12.17 -20.47 -11.11
CA THR A 385 -12.29 -20.22 -12.56
C THR A 385 -12.00 -18.74 -12.87
N SER A 386 -11.72 -18.41 -14.13
CA SER A 386 -11.49 -17.01 -14.54
C SER A 386 -12.64 -16.08 -14.17
N ALA A 387 -13.89 -16.52 -14.30
CA ALA A 387 -15.06 -15.74 -13.92
C ALA A 387 -15.14 -15.54 -12.39
N GLN A 388 -14.83 -16.57 -11.61
CA GLN A 388 -14.77 -16.47 -10.15
C GLN A 388 -13.62 -15.57 -9.69
N VAL A 389 -12.46 -15.59 -10.36
CA VAL A 389 -11.38 -14.63 -10.08
C VAL A 389 -11.88 -13.20 -10.22
N MET A 390 -12.51 -12.86 -11.34
CA MET A 390 -13.04 -11.51 -11.56
C MET A 390 -14.08 -11.14 -10.50
N TYR A 391 -15.02 -12.05 -10.20
CA TYR A 391 -16.07 -11.81 -9.20
C TYR A 391 -15.48 -11.55 -7.80
N HIS A 392 -14.60 -12.44 -7.30
CA HIS A 392 -13.97 -12.31 -5.99
C HIS A 392 -12.96 -11.18 -5.93
N PHE A 393 -12.24 -10.90 -7.01
CA PHE A 393 -11.31 -9.78 -7.10
C PHE A 393 -12.04 -8.44 -7.04
N ILE A 394 -13.13 -8.27 -7.82
CA ILE A 394 -13.98 -7.07 -7.74
C ILE A 394 -14.63 -6.95 -6.36
N SER A 395 -15.08 -8.04 -5.76
CA SER A 395 -15.67 -8.02 -4.43
C SER A 395 -14.66 -7.61 -3.36
N GLY A 396 -13.45 -8.19 -3.36
CA GLY A 396 -12.41 -7.88 -2.38
C GLY A 396 -12.88 -8.06 -0.94
N TYR A 397 -13.45 -9.23 -0.63
CA TYR A 397 -14.08 -9.51 0.65
C TYR A 397 -13.09 -9.78 1.77
N THR A 398 -13.38 -9.23 2.95
CA THR A 398 -12.82 -9.62 4.24
C THR A 398 -13.78 -9.28 5.37
N THR A 399 -13.43 -9.63 6.60
CA THR A 399 -14.16 -9.20 7.79
C THR A 399 -13.26 -8.34 8.67
N LYS A 400 -13.74 -7.18 9.08
CA LYS A 400 -13.17 -6.40 10.18
C LYS A 400 -13.49 -7.09 11.49
N ILE A 401 -12.49 -7.24 12.35
CA ILE A 401 -12.61 -7.95 13.62
C ILE A 401 -12.38 -6.94 14.75
N PRO A 402 -13.13 -7.05 15.88
CA PRO A 402 -12.89 -6.23 17.07
C PRO A 402 -11.39 -6.21 17.45
N GLY A 403 -10.87 -5.02 17.79
CA GLY A 403 -9.45 -4.82 18.13
C GLY A 403 -8.49 -4.72 16.95
N THR A 404 -8.96 -4.82 15.70
CA THR A 404 -8.11 -4.63 14.49
C THR A 404 -8.30 -3.27 13.83
N GLU A 405 -9.45 -2.62 14.07
CA GLU A 405 -9.76 -1.26 13.61
C GLU A 405 -10.60 -0.52 14.66
N ASP A 406 -10.37 0.78 14.80
CA ASP A 406 -11.07 1.65 15.74
C ASP A 406 -12.59 1.65 15.48
N GLY A 407 -13.39 1.51 16.55
CA GLY A 407 -14.85 1.51 16.51
C GLY A 407 -15.51 0.21 16.06
N VAL A 408 -14.75 -0.87 15.82
CA VAL A 408 -15.29 -2.20 15.49
C VAL A 408 -15.55 -3.00 16.78
N VAL A 409 -16.82 -3.17 17.14
CA VAL A 409 -17.26 -3.90 18.35
C VAL A 409 -17.62 -5.35 18.04
N GLU A 410 -18.11 -5.61 16.81
CA GLU A 410 -18.48 -6.95 16.31
C GLU A 410 -17.89 -7.19 14.92
N PRO A 411 -17.69 -8.45 14.49
CA PRO A 411 -17.22 -8.75 13.16
C PRO A 411 -18.12 -8.18 12.06
N GLN A 412 -17.56 -7.38 11.15
CA GLN A 412 -18.29 -6.73 10.07
C GLN A 412 -17.71 -7.12 8.71
N ALA A 413 -18.57 -7.63 7.83
CA ALA A 413 -18.20 -7.86 6.44
C ALA A 413 -17.76 -6.55 5.78
N THR A 414 -16.65 -6.59 5.07
CA THR A 414 -16.07 -5.44 4.38
C THR A 414 -15.68 -5.85 2.97
N PHE A 415 -16.00 -4.99 2.03
CA PHE A 415 -15.69 -5.18 0.61
C PHE A 415 -14.84 -4.02 0.12
N SER A 416 -13.82 -4.33 -0.67
CA SER A 416 -12.93 -3.32 -1.26
C SER A 416 -12.51 -3.79 -2.65
N ALA A 417 -13.08 -3.17 -3.67
CA ALA A 417 -12.87 -3.57 -5.05
C ALA A 417 -11.39 -3.76 -5.39
N CYS A 418 -11.07 -4.87 -6.02
CA CYS A 418 -9.73 -5.30 -6.40
C CYS A 418 -8.74 -5.35 -5.21
N PHE A 419 -9.24 -5.55 -3.97
CA PHE A 419 -8.48 -5.43 -2.72
C PHE A 419 -7.79 -4.08 -2.55
N GLY A 420 -8.13 -3.11 -3.38
CA GLY A 420 -7.45 -1.83 -3.51
C GLY A 420 -8.37 -0.67 -3.88
N ALA A 421 -9.68 -0.72 -3.60
CA ALA A 421 -10.62 0.34 -3.93
C ALA A 421 -10.10 1.76 -3.60
N PRO A 422 -9.40 1.98 -2.46
CA PRO A 422 -8.79 3.26 -2.16
C PRO A 422 -7.75 3.77 -3.17
N PHE A 423 -7.31 2.99 -4.15
CA PHE A 423 -6.23 3.34 -5.09
C PHE A 423 -6.69 3.46 -6.53
N LEU A 424 -7.86 2.88 -6.81
CA LEU A 424 -8.39 2.80 -8.16
C LEU A 424 -8.96 4.15 -8.58
N VAL A 425 -8.48 4.67 -9.71
CA VAL A 425 -9.02 5.86 -10.39
C VAL A 425 -9.94 5.43 -11.53
N LEU A 426 -9.59 4.32 -12.18
CA LEU A 426 -10.40 3.72 -13.23
C LEU A 426 -11.43 2.76 -12.62
N HIS A 427 -12.46 2.43 -13.38
CA HIS A 427 -13.48 1.49 -12.93
C HIS A 427 -12.87 0.11 -12.59
N PRO A 428 -13.25 -0.55 -11.49
CA PRO A 428 -12.70 -1.85 -11.06
C PRO A 428 -12.71 -2.93 -12.12
N GLN A 429 -13.73 -2.94 -12.99
CA GLN A 429 -13.83 -3.88 -14.10
C GLN A 429 -12.62 -3.82 -15.06
N LYS A 430 -12.00 -2.64 -15.23
CA LYS A 430 -10.80 -2.51 -16.08
C LYS A 430 -9.64 -3.35 -15.53
N TYR A 431 -9.38 -3.26 -14.23
CA TYR A 431 -8.32 -4.04 -13.57
C TYR A 431 -8.64 -5.54 -13.56
N ALA A 432 -9.89 -5.89 -13.28
CA ALA A 432 -10.32 -7.30 -13.25
C ALA A 432 -10.22 -7.96 -14.64
N SER A 433 -10.61 -7.26 -15.69
CA SER A 433 -10.48 -7.78 -17.07
C SER A 433 -9.02 -7.95 -17.47
N MET A 434 -8.14 -7.00 -17.13
CA MET A 434 -6.70 -7.13 -17.37
C MET A 434 -6.09 -8.29 -16.57
N LEU A 435 -6.53 -8.52 -15.32
CA LEU A 435 -6.07 -9.65 -14.51
C LEU A 435 -6.51 -10.99 -15.14
N ALA A 436 -7.77 -11.11 -15.54
CA ALA A 436 -8.29 -12.33 -16.17
C ALA A 436 -7.57 -12.65 -17.48
N GLU A 437 -7.31 -11.64 -18.32
CA GLU A 437 -6.54 -11.77 -19.54
C GLU A 437 -5.10 -12.27 -19.27
N LYS A 438 -4.41 -11.67 -18.31
CA LYS A 438 -3.05 -12.09 -17.91
C LYS A 438 -3.03 -13.52 -17.37
N ILE A 439 -4.00 -13.90 -16.53
CA ILE A 439 -4.15 -15.27 -16.02
C ILE A 439 -4.32 -16.26 -17.17
N GLN A 440 -5.19 -15.95 -18.12
CA GLN A 440 -5.46 -16.82 -19.29
C GLN A 440 -4.22 -16.96 -20.19
N ASN A 441 -3.57 -15.83 -20.52
CA ASN A 441 -2.40 -15.80 -21.42
C ASN A 441 -1.20 -16.54 -20.83
N HIS A 442 -0.99 -16.46 -19.53
CA HIS A 442 0.16 -17.06 -18.85
C HIS A 442 -0.19 -18.37 -18.11
N LYS A 443 -1.46 -18.84 -18.21
CA LYS A 443 -1.94 -20.09 -17.60
C LYS A 443 -1.65 -20.16 -16.09
N ALA A 444 -1.83 -19.03 -15.38
CA ALA A 444 -1.68 -18.98 -13.94
C ALA A 444 -2.87 -19.68 -13.25
N ASP A 445 -2.59 -20.44 -12.19
CA ASP A 445 -3.63 -20.94 -11.29
C ASP A 445 -4.10 -19.84 -10.34
N ALA A 446 -5.39 -19.86 -9.99
CA ALA A 446 -5.97 -18.88 -9.10
C ALA A 446 -6.68 -19.55 -7.92
N TRP A 447 -6.46 -18.97 -6.73
CA TRP A 447 -6.87 -19.53 -5.45
C TRP A 447 -7.56 -18.49 -4.59
N LEU A 448 -8.63 -18.88 -3.88
CA LEU A 448 -9.21 -18.14 -2.77
C LEU A 448 -8.78 -18.83 -1.47
N ILE A 449 -8.09 -18.12 -0.60
CA ILE A 449 -7.64 -18.64 0.71
C ILE A 449 -8.34 -17.86 1.83
N ASN A 450 -9.04 -18.58 2.69
CA ASN A 450 -9.63 -18.05 3.91
C ASN A 450 -8.68 -18.22 5.10
N THR A 451 -8.13 -17.12 5.61
CA THR A 451 -7.28 -17.06 6.80
C THR A 451 -8.07 -16.80 8.09
N GLY A 452 -9.40 -16.70 7.97
CA GLY A 452 -10.34 -16.43 9.05
C GLY A 452 -10.76 -17.68 9.82
N TRP A 453 -12.04 -17.79 10.09
CA TRP A 453 -12.65 -18.90 10.83
C TRP A 453 -13.17 -19.97 9.87
N VAL A 454 -13.15 -21.20 10.32
CA VAL A 454 -13.73 -22.36 9.65
C VAL A 454 -14.39 -23.24 10.69
N GLY A 455 -15.59 -23.74 10.39
CA GLY A 455 -16.32 -24.62 11.29
C GLY A 455 -17.08 -23.92 12.42
N GLY A 456 -17.22 -22.59 12.35
CA GLY A 456 -17.99 -21.77 13.31
C GLY A 456 -17.61 -20.29 13.23
N LYS A 457 -18.47 -19.45 13.77
CA LYS A 457 -18.30 -17.98 13.76
C LYS A 457 -17.17 -17.53 14.70
N ALA A 458 -16.64 -16.34 14.46
CA ALA A 458 -15.78 -15.63 15.41
C ALA A 458 -16.49 -15.51 16.77
N GLY A 459 -15.77 -15.78 17.85
CA GLY A 459 -16.32 -15.86 19.22
C GLY A 459 -16.80 -17.25 19.62
N THR A 460 -17.15 -18.13 18.69
CA THR A 460 -17.55 -19.52 18.97
C THR A 460 -16.53 -20.56 18.51
N ALA A 461 -15.84 -20.30 17.43
CA ALA A 461 -14.77 -21.15 16.91
C ALA A 461 -13.40 -20.45 16.99
N LYS A 462 -12.33 -21.18 16.70
CA LYS A 462 -10.98 -20.64 16.61
C LYS A 462 -10.68 -20.22 15.16
N ARG A 463 -9.93 -19.14 15.00
CA ARG A 463 -9.35 -18.75 13.70
C ARG A 463 -8.47 -19.88 13.15
N CYS A 464 -8.47 -20.06 11.83
CA CYS A 464 -7.63 -21.06 11.17
C CYS A 464 -6.15 -20.87 11.60
N PRO A 465 -5.52 -21.89 12.18
CA PRO A 465 -4.13 -21.80 12.60
C PRO A 465 -3.20 -21.52 11.42
N LEU A 466 -2.25 -20.58 11.59
CA LEU A 466 -1.30 -20.18 10.55
C LEU A 466 -0.55 -21.36 9.92
N LYS A 467 -0.24 -22.40 10.71
CA LYS A 467 0.42 -23.62 10.22
C LYS A 467 -0.36 -24.31 9.10
N TYR A 468 -1.70 -24.30 9.13
CA TYR A 468 -2.53 -24.90 8.08
C TYR A 468 -2.59 -24.01 6.85
N THR A 469 -2.65 -22.69 7.02
CA THR A 469 -2.56 -21.76 5.89
C THR A 469 -1.21 -21.87 5.18
N ARG A 470 -0.10 -22.04 5.92
CA ARG A 470 1.21 -22.28 5.33
C ARG A 470 1.29 -23.63 4.61
N ALA A 471 0.76 -24.71 5.19
CA ALA A 471 0.68 -26.02 4.52
C ALA A 471 -0.13 -25.95 3.20
N ILE A 472 -1.22 -25.19 3.18
CA ILE A 472 -1.99 -24.94 1.96
C ILE A 472 -1.13 -24.21 0.90
N LEU A 473 -0.36 -23.19 1.31
CA LEU A 473 0.53 -22.47 0.40
C LEU A 473 1.65 -23.38 -0.12
N ASP A 474 2.22 -24.23 0.72
CA ASP A 474 3.22 -25.22 0.30
C ASP A 474 2.65 -26.20 -0.73
N ALA A 475 1.41 -26.66 -0.52
CA ALA A 475 0.71 -27.53 -1.46
C ALA A 475 0.34 -26.81 -2.79
N ILE A 476 0.10 -25.50 -2.76
CA ILE A 476 -0.06 -24.69 -3.98
C ILE A 476 1.29 -24.55 -4.70
N HIS A 477 2.35 -24.17 -3.99
CA HIS A 477 3.66 -23.92 -4.56
C HIS A 477 4.32 -25.18 -5.13
N SER A 478 4.12 -26.34 -4.50
CA SER A 478 4.57 -27.64 -5.01
C SER A 478 3.80 -28.13 -6.23
N GLY A 479 2.61 -27.55 -6.50
CA GLY A 479 1.71 -28.02 -7.54
C GLY A 479 0.81 -29.18 -7.12
N GLU A 480 0.84 -29.61 -5.87
CA GLU A 480 -0.04 -30.65 -5.31
C GLU A 480 -1.50 -30.29 -5.56
N LEU A 481 -1.92 -29.08 -5.13
CA LEU A 481 -3.30 -28.65 -5.31
C LEU A 481 -3.69 -28.38 -6.77
N ALA A 482 -2.74 -28.07 -7.64
CA ALA A 482 -3.07 -27.91 -9.07
C ALA A 482 -3.61 -29.21 -9.70
N ASN A 483 -3.19 -30.37 -9.16
CA ASN A 483 -3.51 -31.72 -9.63
C ASN A 483 -4.41 -32.52 -8.67
N ALA A 484 -4.96 -31.89 -7.64
CA ALA A 484 -5.82 -32.53 -6.64
C ALA A 484 -7.19 -32.92 -7.20
N ASN A 485 -7.91 -33.78 -6.48
CA ASN A 485 -9.32 -34.02 -6.69
C ASN A 485 -10.14 -32.93 -6.00
N TYR A 486 -11.24 -32.52 -6.62
CA TYR A 486 -12.08 -31.41 -6.13
C TYR A 486 -13.52 -31.84 -5.96
N GLU A 487 -14.18 -31.27 -4.95
CA GLU A 487 -15.64 -31.27 -4.81
C GLU A 487 -16.16 -29.82 -4.94
N THR A 488 -17.39 -29.67 -5.46
CA THR A 488 -18.00 -28.36 -5.62
C THR A 488 -18.67 -27.92 -4.32
N PHE A 489 -18.25 -26.78 -3.78
CA PHE A 489 -18.86 -26.16 -2.61
C PHE A 489 -20.15 -25.45 -3.00
N GLU A 490 -21.23 -25.86 -2.39
CA GLU A 490 -22.58 -25.32 -2.62
C GLU A 490 -22.68 -23.80 -2.41
N VAL A 491 -23.69 -23.17 -2.97
CA VAL A 491 -23.97 -21.73 -2.95
C VAL A 491 -22.92 -20.91 -3.70
N PHE A 492 -21.65 -21.02 -3.37
CA PHE A 492 -20.55 -20.28 -4.01
C PHE A 492 -19.99 -20.97 -5.28
N GLY A 493 -20.27 -22.24 -5.49
CA GLY A 493 -19.76 -23.00 -6.65
C GLY A 493 -18.24 -23.16 -6.67
N LEU A 494 -17.57 -22.95 -5.53
CA LEU A 494 -16.11 -23.02 -5.41
C LEU A 494 -15.62 -24.48 -5.48
N GLN A 495 -14.44 -24.69 -6.06
CA GLN A 495 -13.81 -26.02 -6.11
C GLN A 495 -12.91 -26.20 -4.89
N ILE A 496 -13.30 -27.09 -3.97
CA ILE A 496 -12.58 -27.41 -2.75
C ILE A 496 -11.75 -28.68 -2.97
N PRO A 497 -10.45 -28.71 -2.65
CA PRO A 497 -9.67 -29.94 -2.71
C PRO A 497 -10.16 -30.92 -1.63
N THR A 498 -10.21 -32.21 -1.97
CA THR A 498 -10.66 -33.26 -1.05
C THR A 498 -9.62 -33.61 0.01
N SER A 499 -8.35 -33.29 -0.25
CA SER A 499 -7.22 -33.44 0.68
C SER A 499 -6.13 -32.41 0.38
N ALA A 500 -5.31 -32.09 1.37
CA ALA A 500 -4.09 -31.29 1.25
C ALA A 500 -3.07 -31.74 2.31
N THR A 501 -1.82 -31.92 1.90
CA THR A 501 -0.75 -32.38 2.80
C THR A 501 -0.60 -31.46 4.00
N GLY A 502 -0.63 -32.01 5.20
CA GLY A 502 -0.47 -31.27 6.46
C GLY A 502 -1.73 -30.51 6.95
N VAL A 503 -2.86 -30.67 6.28
CA VAL A 503 -4.16 -30.07 6.66
C VAL A 503 -5.17 -31.19 6.94
N PRO A 504 -5.92 -31.15 8.07
CA PRO A 504 -7.00 -32.12 8.30
C PRO A 504 -8.09 -31.99 7.22
N ASP A 505 -8.50 -33.14 6.64
CA ASP A 505 -9.50 -33.15 5.55
C ASP A 505 -10.85 -32.55 5.97
N GLU A 506 -11.25 -32.74 7.25
CA GLU A 506 -12.48 -32.16 7.76
C GLU A 506 -12.43 -30.63 7.75
N LEU A 507 -11.25 -30.03 7.93
CA LEU A 507 -11.09 -28.57 7.95
C LEU A 507 -11.29 -27.98 6.56
N LEU A 508 -10.92 -28.71 5.49
CA LEU A 508 -11.05 -28.23 4.12
C LEU A 508 -12.50 -27.95 3.70
N HIS A 509 -13.46 -28.64 4.33
CA HIS A 509 -14.87 -28.48 4.03
C HIS A 509 -15.63 -27.83 5.19
N PRO A 510 -16.02 -26.54 5.14
CA PRO A 510 -16.60 -25.80 6.26
C PRO A 510 -17.83 -26.46 6.89
N ARG A 511 -18.71 -27.09 6.07
CA ARG A 511 -19.88 -27.81 6.57
C ARG A 511 -19.51 -29.03 7.43
N LYS A 512 -18.45 -29.76 7.06
CA LYS A 512 -17.97 -30.93 7.82
C LYS A 512 -17.29 -30.48 9.13
N ALA A 513 -16.61 -29.34 9.10
CA ALA A 513 -15.97 -28.75 10.27
C ALA A 513 -16.93 -28.02 11.22
N TRP A 514 -18.18 -27.74 10.79
CA TRP A 514 -19.11 -26.91 11.56
C TRP A 514 -19.53 -27.56 12.88
N GLN A 515 -19.39 -26.80 13.98
CA GLN A 515 -19.65 -27.28 15.34
C GLN A 515 -21.08 -27.01 15.81
N GLY A 516 -21.87 -26.22 15.06
CA GLY A 516 -23.26 -25.93 15.33
C GLY A 516 -24.26 -26.83 14.60
N SER A 517 -25.54 -26.45 14.57
CA SER A 517 -26.53 -27.15 13.77
C SER A 517 -26.35 -26.94 12.27
N PRO A 518 -26.78 -27.88 11.42
CA PRO A 518 -26.75 -27.70 9.95
C PRO A 518 -27.54 -26.48 9.46
N SER A 519 -28.61 -26.09 10.17
CA SER A 519 -29.40 -24.89 9.86
C SER A 519 -28.63 -23.62 10.15
N GLU A 520 -27.91 -23.53 11.24
CA GLU A 520 -27.07 -22.37 11.57
C GLU A 520 -25.95 -22.18 10.53
N PHE A 521 -25.35 -23.27 10.04
CA PHE A 521 -24.41 -23.20 8.92
C PHE A 521 -25.06 -22.63 7.67
N GLN A 522 -26.22 -23.15 7.28
CA GLN A 522 -26.94 -22.72 6.08
C GLN A 522 -27.35 -21.25 6.15
N ASP A 523 -27.86 -20.81 7.31
CA ASP A 523 -28.24 -19.41 7.53
C ASP A 523 -27.03 -18.48 7.43
N SER A 524 -25.90 -18.87 8.02
CA SER A 524 -24.65 -18.10 7.90
C SER A 524 -24.11 -18.06 6.47
N LEU A 525 -24.16 -19.20 5.75
CA LEU A 525 -23.73 -19.29 4.36
C LEU A 525 -24.60 -18.42 3.44
N ASN A 526 -25.91 -18.45 3.61
CA ASN A 526 -26.85 -17.63 2.84
C ASN A 526 -26.64 -16.13 3.15
N ALA A 527 -26.41 -15.76 4.41
CA ALA A 527 -26.17 -14.38 4.81
C ALA A 527 -24.90 -13.82 4.14
N VAL A 528 -23.79 -14.57 4.16
CA VAL A 528 -22.56 -14.14 3.48
C VAL A 528 -22.77 -14.06 1.97
N ALA A 529 -23.45 -15.03 1.36
CA ALA A 529 -23.77 -15.03 -0.07
C ALA A 529 -24.62 -13.80 -0.46
N GLN A 530 -25.59 -13.43 0.37
CA GLN A 530 -26.40 -12.23 0.15
C GLN A 530 -25.56 -10.95 0.20
N MET A 531 -24.66 -10.82 1.18
CA MET A 531 -23.74 -9.66 1.29
C MET A 531 -22.85 -9.53 0.03
N PHE A 532 -22.36 -10.66 -0.50
CA PHE A 532 -21.61 -10.65 -1.77
C PHE A 532 -22.46 -10.13 -2.93
N ASN A 533 -23.69 -10.63 -3.08
CA ASN A 533 -24.60 -10.22 -4.15
C ASN A 533 -24.99 -8.74 -4.04
N GLU A 534 -25.31 -8.27 -2.84
CA GLU A 534 -25.62 -6.85 -2.57
C GLU A 534 -24.42 -5.94 -2.93
N ASN A 535 -23.21 -6.29 -2.47
CA ASN A 535 -22.01 -5.54 -2.83
C ASN A 535 -21.77 -5.54 -4.35
N PHE A 536 -21.85 -6.71 -4.99
CA PHE A 536 -21.53 -6.84 -6.41
C PHE A 536 -22.56 -6.13 -7.32
N SER A 537 -23.79 -5.92 -6.83
CA SER A 537 -24.83 -5.18 -7.58
C SER A 537 -24.38 -3.79 -8.00
N THR A 538 -23.44 -3.17 -7.27
CA THR A 538 -22.87 -1.84 -7.58
C THR A 538 -21.93 -1.85 -8.79
N TYR A 539 -21.51 -3.02 -9.26
CA TYR A 539 -20.59 -3.22 -10.40
C TYR A 539 -21.24 -4.02 -11.55
N ALA A 540 -22.51 -4.39 -11.39
CA ALA A 540 -23.21 -5.29 -12.32
C ALA A 540 -23.40 -4.71 -13.71
N ASP A 541 -23.49 -3.37 -13.84
CA ASP A 541 -23.70 -2.65 -15.09
C ASP A 541 -22.58 -2.82 -16.11
N GLN A 542 -21.34 -3.09 -15.64
CA GLN A 542 -20.19 -3.31 -16.50
C GLN A 542 -19.66 -4.75 -16.46
N ALA A 543 -20.28 -5.64 -15.67
CA ALA A 543 -19.89 -7.04 -15.55
C ALA A 543 -20.40 -7.87 -16.75
N THR A 544 -19.58 -8.83 -17.21
CA THR A 544 -20.01 -9.80 -18.25
C THR A 544 -21.00 -10.81 -17.68
N ALA A 545 -21.80 -11.42 -18.53
CA ALA A 545 -22.75 -12.48 -18.12
C ALA A 545 -22.07 -13.64 -17.40
N GLU A 546 -20.83 -13.98 -17.79
CA GLU A 546 -20.04 -15.04 -17.14
C GLU A 546 -19.64 -14.68 -15.71
N VAL A 547 -19.25 -13.41 -15.47
CA VAL A 547 -18.91 -12.92 -14.14
C VAL A 547 -20.15 -12.85 -13.24
N LEU A 548 -21.29 -12.41 -13.78
CA LEU A 548 -22.57 -12.43 -13.06
C LEU A 548 -23.02 -13.85 -12.71
N ALA A 549 -22.77 -14.82 -13.59
CA ALA A 549 -23.09 -16.23 -13.36
C ALA A 549 -22.19 -16.88 -12.27
N ALA A 550 -21.02 -16.29 -11.98
CA ALA A 550 -20.12 -16.71 -10.89
C ALA A 550 -20.56 -16.21 -9.50
N ALA A 551 -21.61 -15.40 -9.42
CA ALA A 551 -22.17 -14.93 -8.15
C ALA A 551 -22.71 -16.11 -7.32
N PRO A 552 -22.66 -16.02 -5.97
CA PRO A 552 -23.26 -17.02 -5.08
C PRO A 552 -24.77 -17.18 -5.35
N LYS A 553 -25.21 -18.43 -5.40
CA LYS A 553 -26.63 -18.78 -5.63
C LYS A 553 -27.31 -19.07 -4.31
N VAL A 554 -27.92 -18.05 -3.72
CA VAL A 554 -28.71 -18.22 -2.50
C VAL A 554 -29.91 -19.13 -2.82
N ALA A 555 -30.06 -20.23 -2.11
CA ALA A 555 -31.25 -21.06 -2.24
C ALA A 555 -32.47 -20.23 -1.81
N VAL A 556 -33.43 -20.03 -2.71
CA VAL A 556 -34.74 -19.49 -2.35
C VAL A 556 -35.40 -20.54 -1.47
N ALA A 557 -35.69 -20.19 -0.20
CA ALA A 557 -36.35 -21.06 0.74
C ALA A 557 -37.79 -21.39 0.29
#